data_dc6fe07a1bc270e5adf24b0cfac0d4b7
#
_entry.id   dc6fe07a1bc270e5adf24b0cfac0d4b7
#
_cell.length_a   1.000
_cell.length_b   1.000
_cell.length_c   1.000
_cell.angle_alpha   90.00
_cell.angle_beta   90.00
_cell.angle_gamma   90.00
#
_symmetry.space_group_name_H-M   'P 1'
#
loop_
_entity.id
_entity.type
_entity.pdbx_description
1 polymer ?
#
loop_
_entity_poly.entity_id
_entity_poly.type
_entity_poly.pdbx_seq_one_letter_code
_entity_poly.pdbx_strand_id
1 'polypeptide(L)'
;SHSSTLTITNKKSTTATLSFDYTIEQNGGKIKVNGTEVSSGASFTKELAANESVTVYINSGSTSAATKITLTNVVLVSNVNATATFVPAENGTYTVDGKRITEEYSNTQSSMTAYQVAATPAAGYQFMGWYNVTTGKCIATAAATALNIESDCTITARFASKTAALFETGGQPFDDLNEAVTYAQKNGQSKITLASDGSIGGSYTIPTGITLLIPFDEAGTLYTNAPAAIRTTPTSKPFRTLTMSEGTSITVNGAISLGGRYFAAGGGQQGRPVGDYGYIKMADNSSITVKNGGNLYAWGFISGSGSVLAESGATVYEFYQIADFRGGSASSNMGNSVFPFSQYFVQNIEVPLTLNAGANEKVYSGVYAMSTTYTTSINFIGNNGMFKVESGSFTKDYDEKTDRLVFTVNGKAALNTLSLKLASMSVNSASYELPITNNITINIQSGNVTINQDAALLAGVEVNIAEGAGLTVANDKNVYIYDSDEWNSDNFVWGPCKFKSVAYAPGKAYNRTNADLKD
;
A
#
# COMPACT_ATOMS: atom_id res chain seq x y z
N SER A 1 21.30 -38.56 19.15
CA SER A 1 20.92 -38.54 17.72
C SER A 1 19.59 -37.82 17.56
N HIS A 2 19.48 -36.92 16.62
CA HIS A 2 18.22 -36.27 16.28
C HIS A 2 17.64 -36.96 15.05
N SER A 3 16.34 -37.22 15.07
CA SER A 3 15.64 -37.77 13.92
C SER A 3 14.48 -36.87 13.49
N SER A 4 14.18 -36.84 12.21
CA SER A 4 13.06 -36.09 11.62
C SER A 4 12.34 -36.95 10.60
N THR A 5 11.03 -36.81 10.51
CA THR A 5 10.20 -37.53 9.54
C THR A 5 9.31 -36.54 8.81
N LEU A 6 9.40 -36.54 7.48
CA LEU A 6 8.44 -35.90 6.61
C LEU A 6 7.43 -36.97 6.16
N THR A 7 6.14 -36.68 6.29
CA THR A 7 5.07 -37.55 5.80
C THR A 7 4.34 -36.88 4.66
N ILE A 8 4.28 -37.53 3.50
CA ILE A 8 3.53 -37.09 2.34
C ILE A 8 2.30 -37.99 2.21
N THR A 9 1.10 -37.44 2.34
CA THR A 9 -0.16 -38.17 2.35
C THR A 9 -0.99 -37.85 1.12
N ASN A 10 -1.51 -38.87 0.44
CA ASN A 10 -2.53 -38.70 -0.59
C ASN A 10 -3.85 -38.26 0.05
N LYS A 11 -4.19 -36.96 -0.03
CA LYS A 11 -5.47 -36.42 0.45
C LYS A 11 -6.56 -36.39 -0.63
N LYS A 12 -6.28 -36.91 -1.81
CA LYS A 12 -7.30 -37.07 -2.86
C LYS A 12 -8.23 -38.24 -2.51
N SER A 13 -9.45 -38.20 -3.01
CA SER A 13 -10.45 -39.25 -2.81
C SER A 13 -10.19 -40.50 -3.66
N THR A 14 -9.23 -40.46 -4.57
CA THR A 14 -8.87 -41.52 -5.49
C THR A 14 -7.42 -41.94 -5.32
N THR A 15 -7.07 -43.10 -5.84
CA THR A 15 -5.67 -43.52 -5.98
C THR A 15 -4.88 -42.49 -6.78
N ALA A 16 -3.66 -42.16 -6.34
CA ALA A 16 -2.77 -41.22 -7.00
C ALA A 16 -1.33 -41.71 -6.99
N THR A 17 -0.58 -41.38 -8.01
CA THR A 17 0.86 -41.69 -8.07
C THR A 17 1.65 -40.53 -7.53
N LEU A 18 2.42 -40.76 -6.46
CA LEU A 18 3.42 -39.85 -5.94
C LEU A 18 4.75 -40.14 -6.62
N SER A 19 5.37 -39.10 -7.19
CA SER A 19 6.75 -39.15 -7.67
C SER A 19 7.54 -37.94 -7.19
N PHE A 20 8.82 -38.12 -6.96
CA PHE A 20 9.77 -37.03 -6.67
C PHE A 20 11.20 -37.51 -6.95
N ASP A 21 12.07 -36.56 -7.25
CA ASP A 21 13.51 -36.78 -7.27
C ASP A 21 14.08 -36.36 -5.92
N TYR A 22 15.18 -36.99 -5.52
CA TYR A 22 15.88 -36.61 -4.30
C TYR A 22 17.39 -36.69 -4.44
N THR A 23 18.06 -35.77 -3.75
CA THR A 23 19.52 -35.78 -3.56
C THR A 23 19.85 -35.89 -2.08
N ILE A 24 20.97 -36.56 -1.78
CA ILE A 24 21.38 -36.86 -0.42
C ILE A 24 22.76 -36.29 -0.14
N GLU A 25 22.86 -35.57 0.99
CA GLU A 25 24.11 -35.20 1.63
C GLU A 25 24.19 -35.95 2.96
N GLN A 26 24.95 -37.05 3.00
CA GLN A 26 24.97 -37.95 4.16
C GLN A 26 26.28 -37.85 4.92
N ASN A 27 26.19 -37.54 6.22
CA ASN A 27 27.31 -37.43 7.14
C ASN A 27 27.11 -38.37 8.34
N GLY A 28 27.23 -39.68 8.10
CA GLY A 28 27.16 -40.70 9.14
C GLY A 28 25.79 -41.04 9.69
N GLY A 29 24.73 -40.44 9.14
CA GLY A 29 23.33 -40.74 9.53
C GLY A 29 22.67 -41.73 8.58
N LYS A 30 21.38 -42.03 8.86
CA LYS A 30 20.54 -42.89 8.02
C LYS A 30 19.41 -42.10 7.40
N ILE A 31 19.15 -42.33 6.12
CA ILE A 31 17.98 -41.81 5.42
C ILE A 31 17.16 -42.99 4.93
N LYS A 32 15.85 -42.92 5.15
CA LYS A 32 14.90 -43.93 4.62
C LYS A 32 13.81 -43.22 3.83
N VAL A 33 13.54 -43.70 2.63
CA VAL A 33 12.39 -43.31 1.81
C VAL A 33 11.42 -44.47 1.78
N ASN A 34 10.21 -44.24 2.24
CA ASN A 34 9.16 -45.24 2.38
C ASN A 34 9.66 -46.54 3.10
N GLY A 35 10.43 -46.38 4.19
CA GLY A 35 10.99 -47.45 4.99
C GLY A 35 12.28 -48.08 4.45
N THR A 36 12.65 -47.87 3.20
CA THR A 36 13.87 -48.37 2.57
C THR A 36 15.05 -47.41 2.81
N GLU A 37 16.16 -47.92 3.33
CA GLU A 37 17.37 -47.15 3.55
C GLU A 37 18.02 -46.78 2.19
N VAL A 38 18.38 -45.51 2.00
CA VAL A 38 18.97 -44.95 0.80
C VAL A 38 20.23 -44.16 1.13
N SER A 39 21.25 -44.27 0.25
CA SER A 39 22.58 -43.64 0.44
C SER A 39 23.00 -42.70 -0.69
N SER A 40 22.24 -42.64 -1.77
CA SER A 40 22.50 -41.79 -2.94
C SER A 40 21.19 -41.24 -3.50
N GLY A 41 21.27 -40.12 -4.24
CA GLY A 41 20.12 -39.54 -4.90
C GLY A 41 19.52 -40.42 -5.97
N ALA A 42 18.23 -40.41 -6.14
CA ALA A 42 17.45 -41.13 -7.13
C ALA A 42 16.06 -40.51 -7.32
N SER A 43 15.27 -41.15 -8.18
CA SER A 43 13.83 -40.85 -8.30
C SER A 43 13.02 -41.87 -7.50
N PHE A 44 11.93 -41.42 -6.90
CA PHE A 44 10.97 -42.24 -6.19
C PHE A 44 9.61 -42.15 -6.87
N THR A 45 8.95 -43.29 -7.04
CA THR A 45 7.59 -43.34 -7.55
C THR A 45 6.80 -44.41 -6.79
N LYS A 46 5.59 -44.09 -6.34
CA LYS A 46 4.68 -45.04 -5.69
C LYS A 46 3.22 -44.64 -5.90
N GLU A 47 2.42 -45.63 -6.21
CA GLU A 47 0.96 -45.48 -6.21
C GLU A 47 0.46 -45.50 -4.76
N LEU A 48 -0.38 -44.55 -4.39
CA LEU A 48 -0.95 -44.36 -3.06
C LEU A 48 -2.47 -44.41 -3.13
N ALA A 49 -3.09 -45.28 -2.35
CA ALA A 49 -4.53 -45.21 -2.14
C ALA A 49 -4.93 -43.90 -1.44
N ALA A 50 -6.23 -43.59 -1.43
CA ALA A 50 -6.76 -42.47 -0.66
C ALA A 50 -6.32 -42.54 0.81
N ASN A 51 -5.75 -41.44 1.33
CA ASN A 51 -5.18 -41.32 2.68
C ASN A 51 -3.94 -42.19 2.98
N GLU A 52 -3.40 -42.94 2.01
CA GLU A 52 -2.10 -43.58 2.15
C GLU A 52 -0.96 -42.55 2.18
N SER A 53 0.13 -42.90 2.87
CA SER A 53 1.27 -41.99 3.06
C SER A 53 2.59 -42.66 2.73
N VAL A 54 3.54 -41.81 2.29
CA VAL A 54 4.97 -42.11 2.19
C VAL A 54 5.72 -41.33 3.25
N THR A 55 6.70 -41.95 3.87
CA THR A 55 7.56 -41.29 4.86
C THR A 55 8.98 -41.12 4.31
N VAL A 56 9.57 -39.96 4.56
CA VAL A 56 10.99 -39.69 4.42
C VAL A 56 11.57 -39.46 5.80
N TYR A 57 12.39 -40.39 6.24
CA TYR A 57 12.99 -40.39 7.57
C TYR A 57 14.47 -40.07 7.49
N ILE A 58 14.93 -39.20 8.38
CA ILE A 58 16.33 -38.80 8.52
C ILE A 58 16.77 -39.01 9.95
N ASN A 59 17.93 -39.63 10.15
CA ASN A 59 18.59 -39.71 11.44
C ASN A 59 20.01 -39.18 11.29
N SER A 60 20.40 -38.22 12.09
CA SER A 60 21.77 -37.75 12.15
C SER A 60 22.59 -38.65 13.07
N GLY A 61 23.50 -39.44 12.52
CA GLY A 61 24.31 -40.40 13.30
C GLY A 61 25.39 -39.75 14.19
N SER A 62 25.82 -38.53 13.90
CA SER A 62 26.87 -37.80 14.62
C SER A 62 26.52 -36.34 14.76
N THR A 63 27.08 -35.67 15.76
CA THR A 63 26.75 -34.29 16.15
C THR A 63 27.49 -33.21 15.36
N SER A 64 28.41 -33.56 14.46
CA SER A 64 29.30 -32.59 13.83
C SER A 64 28.98 -32.21 12.39
N ALA A 65 28.06 -32.90 11.71
CA ALA A 65 27.63 -32.52 10.36
C ALA A 65 26.19 -32.95 10.10
N ALA A 66 25.43 -32.11 9.42
CA ALA A 66 24.02 -32.37 9.11
C ALA A 66 23.87 -33.41 7.99
N THR A 67 23.01 -34.38 8.21
CA THR A 67 22.51 -35.25 7.13
C THR A 67 21.29 -34.57 6.51
N LYS A 68 21.25 -34.42 5.18
CA LYS A 68 20.22 -33.70 4.46
C LYS A 68 19.71 -34.53 3.28
N ILE A 69 18.42 -34.48 3.05
CA ILE A 69 17.79 -34.89 1.80
C ILE A 69 17.06 -33.69 1.20
N THR A 70 17.23 -33.47 -0.08
CA THR A 70 16.49 -32.46 -0.83
C THR A 70 15.55 -33.18 -1.79
N LEU A 71 14.26 -32.85 -1.72
CA LEU A 71 13.25 -33.36 -2.65
C LEU A 71 12.99 -32.30 -3.72
N THR A 72 12.96 -32.73 -4.97
CA THR A 72 12.62 -31.89 -6.12
C THR A 72 11.57 -32.59 -6.99
N ASN A 73 10.88 -31.85 -7.85
CA ASN A 73 9.87 -32.39 -8.77
C ASN A 73 8.80 -33.24 -8.04
N VAL A 74 8.36 -32.79 -6.84
CA VAL A 74 7.36 -33.53 -6.06
C VAL A 74 6.00 -33.37 -6.72
N VAL A 75 5.45 -34.48 -7.22
CA VAL A 75 4.17 -34.51 -7.95
C VAL A 75 3.29 -35.62 -7.38
N LEU A 76 2.00 -35.33 -7.19
CA LEU A 76 0.96 -36.29 -6.81
C LEU A 76 -0.18 -36.21 -7.82
N VAL A 77 -0.28 -37.17 -8.74
CA VAL A 77 -1.23 -37.20 -9.86
C VAL A 77 -2.26 -38.32 -9.61
N SER A 78 -3.56 -37.97 -9.64
CA SER A 78 -4.64 -38.97 -9.54
C SER A 78 -4.63 -39.87 -10.79
N ASN A 79 -4.82 -41.15 -10.60
CA ASN A 79 -4.98 -42.09 -11.72
C ASN A 79 -6.45 -42.14 -12.13
N VAL A 80 -6.88 -41.17 -12.92
CA VAL A 80 -8.25 -41.02 -13.43
C VAL A 80 -8.24 -40.71 -14.91
N ASN A 81 -9.30 -41.05 -15.61
CA ASN A 81 -9.53 -40.55 -16.97
C ASN A 81 -10.25 -39.20 -16.87
N ALA A 82 -9.74 -38.23 -17.60
CA ALA A 82 -10.32 -36.87 -17.67
C ALA A 82 -10.33 -36.38 -19.12
N THR A 83 -11.34 -35.57 -19.42
CA THR A 83 -11.49 -34.93 -20.72
C THR A 83 -10.92 -33.51 -20.67
N ALA A 84 -9.87 -33.28 -21.45
CA ALA A 84 -9.38 -31.94 -21.69
C ALA A 84 -9.97 -31.40 -22.99
N THR A 85 -10.64 -30.27 -22.93
CA THR A 85 -11.14 -29.53 -24.10
C THR A 85 -10.24 -28.33 -24.34
N PHE A 86 -9.56 -28.30 -25.46
CA PHE A 86 -8.66 -27.21 -25.86
C PHE A 86 -9.40 -26.26 -26.81
N VAL A 87 -9.45 -24.96 -26.49
CA VAL A 87 -10.10 -23.95 -27.31
C VAL A 87 -9.08 -22.98 -27.92
N PRO A 88 -9.32 -22.48 -29.15
CA PRO A 88 -8.40 -21.54 -29.80
C PRO A 88 -8.06 -20.34 -28.89
N ALA A 89 -6.85 -19.83 -29.03
CA ALA A 89 -6.39 -18.66 -28.31
C ALA A 89 -6.36 -17.43 -29.22
N GLU A 90 -6.62 -16.26 -28.63
CA GLU A 90 -6.40 -14.98 -29.30
C GLU A 90 -4.95 -14.52 -29.16
N ASN A 91 -4.45 -13.73 -30.10
CA ASN A 91 -3.12 -13.10 -30.07
C ASN A 91 -1.93 -14.07 -30.03
N GLY A 92 -2.15 -15.30 -30.46
CA GLY A 92 -1.13 -16.33 -30.56
C GLY A 92 -1.73 -17.64 -31.02
N THR A 93 -0.89 -18.66 -31.07
CA THR A 93 -1.30 -20.03 -31.44
C THR A 93 -0.64 -21.04 -30.52
N TYR A 94 -1.19 -22.24 -30.44
CA TYR A 94 -0.55 -23.32 -29.71
C TYR A 94 -0.83 -24.70 -30.32
N THR A 95 -0.04 -25.65 -29.89
CA THR A 95 -0.20 -27.04 -30.25
C THR A 95 -0.43 -27.91 -29.02
N VAL A 96 -1.14 -29.02 -29.22
CA VAL A 96 -1.35 -30.09 -28.23
C VAL A 96 -0.93 -31.38 -28.90
N ASP A 97 0.05 -32.08 -28.35
CA ASP A 97 0.64 -33.30 -28.92
C ASP A 97 1.01 -33.13 -30.40
N GLY A 98 1.53 -31.94 -30.75
CA GLY A 98 1.90 -31.56 -32.11
C GLY A 98 0.76 -31.09 -33.02
N LYS A 99 -0.51 -31.27 -32.62
CA LYS A 99 -1.69 -30.76 -33.35
C LYS A 99 -1.91 -29.30 -33.05
N ARG A 100 -1.96 -28.43 -34.06
CA ARG A 100 -2.32 -27.01 -33.91
C ARG A 100 -3.80 -26.87 -33.62
N ILE A 101 -4.14 -26.06 -32.59
CA ILE A 101 -5.51 -25.84 -32.17
C ILE A 101 -6.05 -24.58 -32.87
N THR A 102 -6.95 -24.79 -33.83
CA THR A 102 -7.66 -23.74 -34.61
C THR A 102 -9.16 -23.81 -34.45
N GLU A 103 -9.65 -24.86 -33.82
CA GLU A 103 -11.04 -25.12 -33.45
C GLU A 103 -11.04 -25.87 -32.12
N GLU A 104 -12.21 -26.00 -31.50
CA GLU A 104 -12.33 -26.76 -30.26
C GLU A 104 -11.89 -28.22 -30.47
N TYR A 105 -11.02 -28.70 -29.59
CA TYR A 105 -10.49 -30.06 -29.62
C TYR A 105 -10.60 -30.70 -28.23
N SER A 106 -11.36 -31.78 -28.13
CA SER A 106 -11.51 -32.55 -26.90
C SER A 106 -10.83 -33.90 -27.01
N ASN A 107 -10.13 -34.31 -25.97
CA ASN A 107 -9.54 -35.62 -25.84
C ASN A 107 -9.65 -36.14 -24.41
N THR A 108 -10.00 -37.42 -24.24
CA THR A 108 -10.07 -38.10 -22.94
C THR A 108 -8.90 -39.05 -22.83
N GLN A 109 -8.11 -38.88 -21.80
CA GLN A 109 -6.99 -39.77 -21.50
C GLN A 109 -6.72 -39.90 -20.02
N SER A 110 -5.89 -40.87 -19.65
CA SER A 110 -5.44 -41.01 -18.25
C SER A 110 -4.66 -39.77 -17.83
N SER A 111 -4.93 -39.27 -16.64
CA SER A 111 -4.17 -38.20 -15.99
C SER A 111 -2.67 -38.52 -15.82
N MET A 112 -2.30 -39.78 -15.94
CA MET A 112 -0.90 -40.23 -15.93
C MET A 112 -0.21 -39.98 -17.29
N THR A 113 -0.98 -39.72 -18.34
CA THR A 113 -0.47 -39.34 -19.68
C THR A 113 -0.58 -37.83 -19.80
N ALA A 114 0.54 -37.14 -19.92
CA ALA A 114 0.55 -35.69 -20.06
C ALA A 114 0.29 -35.25 -21.51
N TYR A 115 -0.47 -34.19 -21.71
CA TYR A 115 -0.57 -33.46 -22.96
C TYR A 115 0.69 -32.62 -23.15
N GLN A 116 1.40 -32.81 -24.28
CA GLN A 116 2.54 -31.97 -24.65
C GLN A 116 2.02 -30.69 -25.31
N VAL A 117 2.14 -29.57 -24.65
CA VAL A 117 1.61 -28.29 -25.15
C VAL A 117 2.74 -27.32 -25.46
N ALA A 118 2.60 -26.56 -26.56
CA ALA A 118 3.55 -25.52 -26.93
C ALA A 118 2.83 -24.30 -27.50
N ALA A 119 3.03 -23.14 -26.87
CA ALA A 119 2.42 -21.89 -27.25
C ALA A 119 3.40 -21.00 -28.04
N THR A 120 2.89 -20.29 -29.04
CA THR A 120 3.64 -19.35 -29.89
C THR A 120 2.89 -18.03 -29.91
N PRO A 121 3.39 -16.97 -29.25
CA PRO A 121 2.79 -15.64 -29.31
C PRO A 121 2.80 -15.06 -30.73
N ALA A 122 1.79 -14.28 -31.07
CA ALA A 122 1.81 -13.42 -32.26
C ALA A 122 2.84 -12.30 -32.11
N ALA A 123 3.20 -11.64 -33.20
CA ALA A 123 4.12 -10.49 -33.16
C ALA A 123 3.55 -9.38 -32.26
N GLY A 124 4.37 -8.88 -31.34
CA GLY A 124 3.97 -7.87 -30.36
C GLY A 124 3.29 -8.42 -29.10
N TYR A 125 3.12 -9.75 -28.99
CA TYR A 125 2.52 -10.40 -27.82
C TYR A 125 3.52 -11.29 -27.09
N GLN A 126 3.22 -11.64 -25.85
CA GLN A 126 3.96 -12.59 -25.02
C GLN A 126 3.01 -13.62 -24.42
N PHE A 127 3.54 -14.81 -24.14
CA PHE A 127 2.77 -15.88 -23.51
C PHE A 127 2.57 -15.60 -22.02
N MET A 128 1.32 -15.79 -21.55
CA MET A 128 0.90 -15.52 -20.17
C MET A 128 0.74 -16.78 -19.33
N GLY A 129 0.52 -17.90 -19.98
CA GLY A 129 0.27 -19.16 -19.28
C GLY A 129 -0.84 -19.97 -19.93
N TRP A 130 -0.98 -21.19 -19.42
CA TRP A 130 -2.07 -22.11 -19.73
C TRP A 130 -3.16 -21.94 -18.68
N TYR A 131 -4.39 -21.75 -19.11
CA TYR A 131 -5.50 -21.43 -18.23
C TYR A 131 -6.64 -22.41 -18.37
N ASN A 132 -7.19 -22.84 -17.24
CA ASN A 132 -8.51 -23.46 -17.20
C ASN A 132 -9.56 -22.36 -17.40
N VAL A 133 -10.28 -22.40 -18.50
CA VAL A 133 -11.26 -21.37 -18.90
C VAL A 133 -12.39 -21.24 -17.89
N THR A 134 -12.90 -22.37 -17.39
CA THR A 134 -14.03 -22.39 -16.45
C THR A 134 -13.68 -21.76 -15.10
N THR A 135 -12.51 -22.06 -14.57
CA THR A 135 -12.08 -21.58 -13.25
C THR A 135 -11.23 -20.32 -13.31
N GLY A 136 -10.76 -19.93 -14.51
CA GLY A 136 -9.80 -18.85 -14.71
C GLY A 136 -8.42 -19.11 -14.07
N LYS A 137 -8.14 -20.33 -13.61
CA LYS A 137 -6.86 -20.68 -12.96
C LYS A 137 -5.76 -20.87 -13.98
N CYS A 138 -4.60 -20.25 -13.74
CA CYS A 138 -3.37 -20.58 -14.46
C CYS A 138 -2.88 -21.95 -13.99
N ILE A 139 -2.71 -22.89 -14.91
CA ILE A 139 -2.28 -24.27 -14.65
C ILE A 139 -0.81 -24.51 -14.94
N ALA A 140 -0.21 -23.69 -15.83
CA ALA A 140 1.22 -23.70 -16.10
C ALA A 140 1.68 -22.37 -16.71
N THR A 141 2.92 -21.98 -16.48
CA THR A 141 3.51 -20.71 -16.95
C THR A 141 4.58 -20.90 -18.03
N ALA A 142 5.09 -22.11 -18.22
CA ALA A 142 6.04 -22.39 -19.29
C ALA A 142 5.31 -22.53 -20.64
N ALA A 143 5.79 -21.83 -21.67
CA ALA A 143 5.18 -21.84 -23.00
C ALA A 143 5.16 -23.24 -23.63
N ALA A 144 6.19 -24.04 -23.40
CA ALA A 144 6.23 -25.46 -23.75
C ALA A 144 6.32 -26.30 -22.47
N THR A 145 5.35 -27.18 -22.26
CA THR A 145 5.27 -27.96 -21.02
C THR A 145 4.37 -29.19 -21.20
N ALA A 146 4.40 -30.09 -20.23
CA ALA A 146 3.50 -31.22 -20.10
C ALA A 146 2.37 -30.92 -19.09
N LEU A 147 1.12 -31.13 -19.47
CA LEU A 147 -0.05 -30.92 -18.65
C LEU A 147 -0.71 -32.24 -18.27
N ASN A 148 -0.73 -32.56 -16.99
CA ASN A 148 -1.51 -33.70 -16.45
C ASN A 148 -2.88 -33.20 -16.01
N ILE A 149 -3.95 -33.76 -16.57
CA ILE A 149 -5.32 -33.31 -16.33
C ILE A 149 -6.06 -34.37 -15.51
N GLU A 150 -6.51 -33.99 -14.32
CA GLU A 150 -7.11 -34.89 -13.33
C GLU A 150 -8.64 -34.78 -13.23
N SER A 151 -9.23 -33.85 -13.96
CA SER A 151 -10.68 -33.64 -14.06
C SER A 151 -11.03 -32.96 -15.37
N ASP A 152 -12.24 -33.18 -15.84
CA ASP A 152 -12.74 -32.53 -17.05
C ASP A 152 -12.58 -31.02 -16.94
N CYS A 153 -11.96 -30.41 -17.95
CA CYS A 153 -11.72 -28.98 -17.97
C CYS A 153 -11.50 -28.44 -19.39
N THR A 154 -11.78 -27.16 -19.56
CA THR A 154 -11.48 -26.43 -20.79
C THR A 154 -10.20 -25.62 -20.62
N ILE A 155 -9.28 -25.74 -21.56
CA ILE A 155 -7.93 -25.17 -21.50
C ILE A 155 -7.70 -24.25 -22.70
N THR A 156 -7.05 -23.12 -22.45
CA THR A 156 -6.53 -22.24 -23.50
C THR A 156 -5.16 -21.68 -23.12
N ALA A 157 -4.40 -21.26 -24.13
CA ALA A 157 -3.24 -20.40 -23.95
C ALA A 157 -3.70 -18.94 -23.90
N ARG A 158 -3.12 -18.13 -23.01
CA ARG A 158 -3.34 -16.68 -22.99
C ARG A 158 -2.09 -15.93 -23.41
N PHE A 159 -2.31 -14.83 -24.11
CA PHE A 159 -1.26 -13.93 -24.59
C PHE A 159 -1.63 -12.50 -24.29
N ALA A 160 -0.64 -11.68 -23.89
CA ALA A 160 -0.81 -10.25 -23.64
C ALA A 160 0.14 -9.43 -24.52
N SER A 161 -0.22 -8.18 -24.79
CA SER A 161 0.62 -7.26 -25.54
C SER A 161 1.94 -6.99 -24.82
N LYS A 162 3.05 -6.98 -25.53
CA LYS A 162 4.38 -6.63 -24.99
C LYS A 162 4.52 -5.13 -24.69
N THR A 163 3.70 -4.30 -25.31
CA THR A 163 3.95 -2.85 -25.36
C THR A 163 3.20 -2.03 -24.33
N ALA A 164 2.29 -2.60 -23.54
CA ALA A 164 1.46 -1.82 -22.64
C ALA A 164 0.74 -2.61 -21.56
N ALA A 165 1.39 -3.54 -20.91
CA ALA A 165 0.78 -4.08 -19.69
C ALA A 165 0.64 -2.96 -18.67
N LEU A 166 -0.58 -2.69 -18.24
CA LEU A 166 -0.85 -1.69 -17.22
C LEU A 166 -0.37 -2.16 -15.85
N PHE A 167 -0.55 -3.43 -15.56
CA PHE A 167 -0.17 -4.07 -14.29
C PHE A 167 0.78 -5.25 -14.51
N GLU A 168 1.56 -5.54 -13.48
CA GLU A 168 2.42 -6.73 -13.43
C GLU A 168 2.30 -7.38 -12.06
N THR A 169 2.24 -8.71 -12.02
CA THR A 169 2.32 -9.49 -10.79
C THR A 169 2.93 -10.86 -11.06
N GLY A 170 3.90 -11.28 -10.22
CA GLY A 170 4.62 -12.54 -10.41
C GLY A 170 5.34 -12.66 -11.74
N GLY A 171 5.84 -11.56 -12.31
CA GLY A 171 6.48 -11.52 -13.63
C GLY A 171 5.50 -11.64 -14.81
N GLN A 172 4.18 -11.56 -14.54
CA GLN A 172 3.13 -11.66 -15.56
C GLN A 172 2.45 -10.30 -15.76
N PRO A 173 2.30 -9.85 -17.01
CA PRO A 173 1.66 -8.58 -17.35
C PRO A 173 0.15 -8.75 -17.52
N PHE A 174 -0.60 -7.70 -17.17
CA PHE A 174 -2.06 -7.61 -17.26
C PHE A 174 -2.51 -6.21 -17.67
N ASP A 175 -3.51 -6.12 -18.51
CA ASP A 175 -4.14 -4.85 -18.89
C ASP A 175 -5.33 -4.51 -17.97
N ASP A 176 -5.90 -5.50 -17.30
CA ASP A 176 -7.02 -5.36 -16.38
C ASP A 176 -6.63 -5.70 -14.93
N LEU A 177 -7.05 -4.84 -13.99
CA LEU A 177 -6.72 -5.01 -12.56
C LEU A 177 -7.42 -6.22 -11.93
N ASN A 178 -8.65 -6.57 -12.35
CA ASN A 178 -9.35 -7.73 -11.81
C ASN A 178 -8.68 -9.04 -12.28
N GLU A 179 -8.14 -9.07 -13.49
CA GLU A 179 -7.35 -10.20 -13.98
C GLU A 179 -6.04 -10.34 -13.19
N ALA A 180 -5.33 -9.22 -12.96
CA ALA A 180 -4.12 -9.21 -12.14
C ALA A 180 -4.40 -9.67 -10.71
N VAL A 181 -5.48 -9.20 -10.08
CA VAL A 181 -5.94 -9.64 -8.75
C VAL A 181 -6.26 -11.13 -8.75
N THR A 182 -6.99 -11.60 -9.73
CA THR A 182 -7.36 -13.02 -9.87
C THR A 182 -6.12 -13.91 -9.99
N TYR A 183 -5.16 -13.49 -10.80
CA TYR A 183 -3.89 -14.20 -10.93
C TYR A 183 -3.10 -14.19 -9.63
N ALA A 184 -2.97 -13.02 -8.99
CA ALA A 184 -2.23 -12.87 -7.74
C ALA A 184 -2.78 -13.81 -6.65
N GLN A 185 -4.10 -13.82 -6.45
CA GLN A 185 -4.74 -14.70 -5.45
C GLN A 185 -4.48 -16.18 -5.73
N LYS A 186 -4.62 -16.61 -7.00
CA LYS A 186 -4.47 -18.02 -7.38
C LYS A 186 -3.04 -18.51 -7.35
N ASN A 187 -2.08 -17.62 -7.52
CA ASN A 187 -0.66 -17.96 -7.60
C ASN A 187 0.15 -17.49 -6.39
N GLY A 188 -0.53 -17.10 -5.29
CA GLY A 188 0.12 -16.73 -4.03
C GLY A 188 0.97 -15.48 -4.11
N GLN A 189 0.66 -14.57 -5.05
CA GLN A 189 1.33 -13.29 -5.16
C GLN A 189 0.68 -12.28 -4.21
N SER A 190 1.48 -11.49 -3.52
CA SER A 190 1.00 -10.47 -2.57
C SER A 190 1.10 -9.03 -3.10
N LYS A 191 1.69 -8.85 -4.30
CA LYS A 191 1.94 -7.53 -4.89
C LYS A 191 1.50 -7.49 -6.34
N ILE A 192 0.76 -6.44 -6.69
CA ILE A 192 0.46 -6.04 -8.07
C ILE A 192 1.08 -4.66 -8.27
N THR A 193 1.92 -4.50 -9.28
CA THR A 193 2.62 -3.25 -9.56
C THR A 193 2.04 -2.59 -10.80
N LEU A 194 1.81 -1.28 -10.75
CA LEU A 194 1.51 -0.48 -11.94
C LEU A 194 2.78 -0.41 -12.82
N ALA A 195 2.78 -1.15 -13.91
CA ALA A 195 3.95 -1.31 -14.78
C ALA A 195 4.10 -0.18 -15.80
N SER A 196 2.99 0.43 -16.22
CA SER A 196 2.96 1.58 -17.13
C SER A 196 1.89 2.59 -16.71
N ASP A 197 1.99 3.82 -17.19
CA ASP A 197 0.95 4.82 -17.03
C ASP A 197 -0.31 4.38 -17.81
N GLY A 198 -1.47 4.61 -17.20
CA GLY A 198 -2.73 4.28 -17.88
C GLY A 198 -3.96 4.58 -17.06
N SER A 199 -5.10 4.22 -17.62
CA SER A 199 -6.41 4.51 -17.04
C SER A 199 -7.18 3.23 -16.77
N ILE A 200 -7.94 3.24 -15.67
CA ILE A 200 -8.90 2.19 -15.34
C ILE A 200 -10.31 2.80 -15.25
N GLY A 201 -11.31 1.96 -15.56
CA GLY A 201 -12.74 2.30 -15.46
C GLY A 201 -13.54 1.12 -14.93
N GLY A 202 -14.54 1.41 -14.08
CA GLY A 202 -15.38 0.39 -13.47
C GLY A 202 -15.09 0.17 -11.98
N SER A 203 -15.38 -1.02 -11.48
CA SER A 203 -15.27 -1.33 -10.04
C SER A 203 -14.24 -2.42 -9.80
N TYR A 204 -13.36 -2.16 -8.85
CA TYR A 204 -12.25 -3.05 -8.51
C TYR A 204 -12.22 -3.32 -7.00
N THR A 205 -11.67 -4.48 -6.63
CA THR A 205 -11.43 -4.83 -5.23
C THR A 205 -10.00 -5.31 -5.07
N ILE A 206 -9.26 -4.69 -4.17
CA ILE A 206 -7.95 -5.18 -3.72
C ILE A 206 -8.18 -6.06 -2.49
N PRO A 207 -8.09 -7.38 -2.59
CA PRO A 207 -8.41 -8.28 -1.50
C PRO A 207 -7.32 -8.30 -0.42
N THR A 208 -7.69 -8.77 0.75
CA THR A 208 -6.75 -8.97 1.88
C THR A 208 -5.53 -9.78 1.44
N GLY A 209 -4.35 -9.38 1.88
CA GLY A 209 -3.07 -10.00 1.52
C GLY A 209 -2.47 -9.54 0.20
N ILE A 210 -3.18 -8.71 -0.58
CA ILE A 210 -2.68 -8.12 -1.82
C ILE A 210 -2.45 -6.61 -1.65
N THR A 211 -1.33 -6.13 -2.18
CA THR A 211 -1.02 -4.71 -2.28
C THR A 211 -0.95 -4.28 -3.74
N LEU A 212 -1.75 -3.27 -4.10
CA LEU A 212 -1.57 -2.54 -5.35
C LEU A 212 -0.50 -1.46 -5.13
N LEU A 213 0.62 -1.60 -5.81
CA LEU A 213 1.74 -0.67 -5.75
C LEU A 213 1.72 0.27 -6.95
N ILE A 214 1.67 1.58 -6.68
CA ILE A 214 1.95 2.63 -7.65
C ILE A 214 3.39 3.08 -7.39
N PRO A 215 4.37 2.61 -8.17
CA PRO A 215 5.78 2.75 -7.83
C PRO A 215 6.29 4.18 -8.06
N PHE A 216 7.38 4.52 -7.42
CA PHE A 216 8.12 5.78 -7.60
C PHE A 216 9.47 5.59 -8.28
N ASP A 217 9.87 4.34 -8.53
CA ASP A 217 11.09 3.96 -9.22
C ASP A 217 10.94 2.60 -9.93
N GLU A 218 11.90 2.26 -10.76
CA GLU A 218 11.92 0.98 -11.48
C GLU A 218 12.05 -0.24 -10.58
N ALA A 219 12.61 -0.07 -9.38
CA ALA A 219 12.76 -1.17 -8.43
C ALA A 219 11.42 -1.62 -7.84
N GLY A 220 10.37 -0.79 -7.93
CA GLY A 220 9.05 -1.10 -7.40
C GLY A 220 9.10 -1.36 -5.89
N THR A 221 9.83 -0.51 -5.16
CA THR A 221 10.00 -0.64 -3.71
C THR A 221 8.71 -0.34 -2.98
N LEU A 222 8.27 -1.27 -2.14
CA LEU A 222 7.10 -1.11 -1.29
C LEU A 222 7.52 -0.54 0.08
N TYR A 223 6.96 0.61 0.44
CA TYR A 223 7.11 1.19 1.78
C TYR A 223 5.82 1.07 2.57
N THR A 224 5.87 0.35 3.67
CA THR A 224 4.79 0.27 4.68
C THR A 224 5.04 1.20 5.88
N ASN A 225 6.21 1.83 5.91
CA ASN A 225 6.59 2.89 6.84
C ASN A 225 7.00 4.13 6.06
N ALA A 226 7.04 5.29 6.70
CA ALA A 226 7.49 6.52 6.05
C ALA A 226 8.86 6.32 5.40
N PRO A 227 9.00 6.66 4.11
CA PRO A 227 10.28 6.52 3.41
C PRO A 227 11.34 7.43 4.01
N ALA A 228 12.59 7.00 3.93
CA ALA A 228 13.71 7.81 4.38
C ALA A 228 13.86 9.06 3.51
N ALA A 229 14.23 10.19 4.14
CA ALA A 229 14.55 11.41 3.43
C ALA A 229 15.83 11.24 2.58
N ILE A 230 15.84 11.84 1.41
CA ILE A 230 17.02 11.86 0.51
C ILE A 230 17.61 13.25 0.40
N ARG A 231 18.94 13.34 0.18
CA ARG A 231 19.69 14.60 0.12
C ARG A 231 20.08 15.04 -1.31
N THR A 232 19.60 14.38 -2.34
CA THR A 232 19.93 14.71 -3.73
C THR A 232 18.80 15.54 -4.35
N THR A 233 19.12 16.41 -5.32
CA THR A 233 18.16 17.23 -6.06
C THR A 233 17.49 16.36 -7.14
N PRO A 234 16.36 15.75 -6.91
CA PRO A 234 15.65 14.99 -7.93
C PRO A 234 14.65 15.88 -8.67
N THR A 235 14.30 15.49 -9.86
CA THR A 235 13.16 16.05 -10.57
C THR A 235 11.88 15.52 -9.92
N SER A 236 11.06 16.40 -9.37
CA SER A 236 9.75 16.02 -8.82
C SER A 236 8.76 15.80 -9.95
N LYS A 237 8.50 14.57 -10.30
CA LYS A 237 7.49 14.19 -11.30
C LYS A 237 6.87 12.83 -10.95
N PRO A 238 5.66 12.54 -11.46
CA PRO A 238 5.14 11.19 -11.38
C PRO A 238 6.08 10.20 -12.09
N PHE A 239 6.44 9.11 -11.43
CA PHE A 239 7.14 8.00 -12.07
C PHE A 239 6.15 7.09 -12.76
N ARG A 240 5.00 6.82 -12.09
CA ARG A 240 3.86 6.11 -12.66
C ARG A 240 2.59 6.81 -12.24
N THR A 241 1.65 6.91 -13.19
CA THR A 241 0.34 7.51 -12.99
C THR A 241 -0.75 6.50 -13.30
N LEU A 242 -1.58 6.21 -12.31
CA LEU A 242 -2.85 5.51 -12.48
C LEU A 242 -3.96 6.55 -12.56
N THR A 243 -4.65 6.62 -13.70
CA THR A 243 -5.82 7.48 -13.86
C THR A 243 -7.08 6.66 -13.58
N MET A 244 -7.90 7.10 -12.66
CA MET A 244 -9.23 6.59 -12.41
C MET A 244 -10.23 7.41 -13.23
N SER A 245 -10.86 6.79 -14.22
CA SER A 245 -11.89 7.42 -15.04
C SER A 245 -13.13 7.76 -14.21
N GLU A 246 -14.01 8.60 -14.75
CA GLU A 246 -15.27 8.97 -14.09
C GLU A 246 -16.05 7.75 -13.60
N GLY A 247 -16.55 7.79 -12.37
CA GLY A 247 -17.32 6.73 -11.74
C GLY A 247 -16.52 5.48 -11.35
N THR A 248 -15.22 5.48 -11.53
CA THR A 248 -14.36 4.34 -11.13
C THR A 248 -14.33 4.19 -9.62
N SER A 249 -14.43 2.97 -9.12
CA SER A 249 -14.33 2.68 -7.69
C SER A 249 -13.28 1.61 -7.38
N ILE A 250 -12.49 1.84 -6.33
CA ILE A 250 -11.58 0.82 -5.79
C ILE A 250 -11.93 0.57 -4.32
N THR A 251 -12.29 -0.67 -4.01
CA THR A 251 -12.48 -1.14 -2.64
C THR A 251 -11.21 -1.82 -2.15
N VAL A 252 -10.68 -1.39 -1.01
CA VAL A 252 -9.39 -1.83 -0.48
C VAL A 252 -9.59 -2.62 0.81
N ASN A 253 -9.57 -3.95 0.72
CA ASN A 253 -9.50 -4.85 1.87
C ASN A 253 -8.05 -5.24 2.20
N GLY A 254 -7.14 -5.15 1.24
CA GLY A 254 -5.71 -5.31 1.37
C GLY A 254 -5.00 -3.98 1.52
N ALA A 255 -4.18 -3.61 0.55
CA ALA A 255 -3.51 -2.31 0.58
C ALA A 255 -3.40 -1.65 -0.80
N ILE A 256 -3.38 -0.32 -0.81
CA ILE A 256 -2.80 0.49 -1.89
C ILE A 256 -1.57 1.18 -1.32
N SER A 257 -0.47 1.16 -2.06
CA SER A 257 0.75 1.87 -1.70
C SER A 257 1.21 2.74 -2.86
N LEU A 258 1.23 4.03 -2.62
CA LEU A 258 1.85 4.98 -3.53
C LEU A 258 3.27 5.24 -3.04
N GLY A 259 4.26 4.87 -3.84
CA GLY A 259 5.65 5.15 -3.53
C GLY A 259 5.97 6.64 -3.59
N GLY A 260 6.95 7.07 -2.82
CA GLY A 260 7.41 8.45 -2.83
C GLY A 260 8.72 8.58 -2.07
N ARG A 261 9.45 9.66 -2.35
CA ARG A 261 10.67 10.03 -1.64
C ARG A 261 10.53 11.45 -1.13
N TYR A 262 11.00 11.70 0.06
CA TYR A 262 10.98 13.01 0.68
C TYR A 262 12.36 13.63 0.64
N PHE A 263 12.38 14.94 0.41
CA PHE A 263 13.62 15.69 0.31
C PHE A 263 13.98 16.32 1.66
N ALA A 264 15.18 16.04 2.15
CA ALA A 264 15.75 16.69 3.31
C ALA A 264 16.79 17.72 2.88
N ALA A 265 16.38 18.96 2.84
CA ALA A 265 17.17 20.18 2.78
C ALA A 265 18.07 20.46 1.56
N GLY A 266 18.17 21.71 1.22
CA GLY A 266 19.19 22.33 0.39
C GLY A 266 18.69 23.01 -0.87
N GLY A 267 18.34 24.29 -0.76
CA GLY A 267 18.31 25.20 -1.90
C GLY A 267 17.00 25.31 -2.67
N GLY A 268 16.08 26.11 -2.18
CA GLY A 268 15.10 26.83 -3.02
C GLY A 268 13.95 26.01 -3.60
N GLN A 269 13.76 24.80 -3.22
CA GLN A 269 12.66 23.97 -3.71
C GLN A 269 11.57 23.85 -2.64
N GLN A 270 10.38 24.22 -3.01
CA GLN A 270 9.22 24.23 -2.10
C GLN A 270 8.70 22.82 -1.88
N GLY A 271 8.53 22.45 -0.68
CA GLY A 271 7.84 21.45 0.08
C GLY A 271 7.00 20.35 -0.52
N ARG A 272 7.22 19.94 -1.73
CA ARG A 272 6.58 18.72 -2.26
C ARG A 272 7.52 17.53 -2.05
N PRO A 273 7.01 16.30 -2.00
CA PRO A 273 7.88 15.14 -2.12
C PRO A 273 8.72 15.37 -3.38
N VAL A 274 10.02 15.47 -3.15
CA VAL A 274 10.96 15.87 -4.18
C VAL A 274 11.66 14.60 -4.59
N GLY A 275 11.25 14.07 -5.67
CA GLY A 275 11.65 12.79 -6.21
C GLY A 275 10.54 12.28 -7.08
N ASP A 276 10.81 11.24 -7.79
CA ASP A 276 9.76 10.55 -8.51
C ASP A 276 8.79 9.93 -7.50
N TYR A 277 7.52 9.94 -7.80
CA TYR A 277 6.45 9.45 -6.92
C TYR A 277 5.41 8.68 -7.70
N GLY A 278 4.72 7.77 -7.02
CA GLY A 278 3.51 7.14 -7.51
C GLY A 278 2.35 8.12 -7.44
N TYR A 279 1.50 8.14 -8.46
CA TYR A 279 0.42 9.11 -8.58
C TYR A 279 -0.89 8.43 -8.95
N ILE A 280 -1.96 8.76 -8.23
CA ILE A 280 -3.33 8.43 -8.62
C ILE A 280 -4.04 9.73 -8.97
N LYS A 281 -4.50 9.83 -10.23
CA LYS A 281 -5.34 10.92 -10.70
C LYS A 281 -6.79 10.45 -10.74
N MET A 282 -7.65 11.10 -9.99
CA MET A 282 -9.06 10.75 -9.82
C MET A 282 -9.97 11.70 -10.61
N ALA A 283 -10.78 11.16 -11.52
CA ALA A 283 -11.82 11.93 -12.19
C ALA A 283 -13.07 12.05 -11.32
N ASP A 284 -14.07 12.80 -11.81
CA ASP A 284 -15.34 13.01 -11.11
C ASP A 284 -16.01 11.70 -10.75
N ASN A 285 -16.67 11.67 -9.60
CA ASN A 285 -17.40 10.52 -9.07
C ASN A 285 -16.55 9.25 -8.90
N SER A 286 -15.22 9.34 -9.03
CA SER A 286 -14.35 8.22 -8.71
C SER A 286 -14.06 8.15 -7.20
N SER A 287 -13.83 6.95 -6.69
CA SER A 287 -13.68 6.75 -5.24
C SER A 287 -12.70 5.64 -4.88
N ILE A 288 -11.98 5.84 -3.77
CA ILE A 288 -11.22 4.80 -3.10
C ILE A 288 -11.84 4.59 -1.71
N THR A 289 -12.32 3.37 -1.43
CA THR A 289 -12.88 3.02 -0.12
C THR A 289 -11.97 2.03 0.58
N VAL A 290 -11.36 2.45 1.67
CA VAL A 290 -10.53 1.58 2.51
C VAL A 290 -11.40 0.94 3.57
N LYS A 291 -11.49 -0.38 3.54
CA LYS A 291 -12.33 -1.19 4.42
C LYS A 291 -11.60 -1.57 5.71
N ASN A 292 -12.34 -2.15 6.64
CA ASN A 292 -11.78 -2.70 7.89
C ASN A 292 -10.58 -3.61 7.62
N GLY A 293 -9.44 -3.31 8.25
CA GLY A 293 -8.17 -4.01 8.05
C GLY A 293 -7.40 -3.61 6.79
N GLY A 294 -8.02 -2.84 5.88
CA GLY A 294 -7.35 -2.29 4.70
C GLY A 294 -6.43 -1.12 5.04
N ASN A 295 -5.44 -0.90 4.17
CA ASN A 295 -4.45 0.16 4.34
C ASN A 295 -4.29 1.00 3.07
N LEU A 296 -4.15 2.30 3.25
CA LEU A 296 -3.74 3.22 2.19
C LEU A 296 -2.44 3.91 2.62
N TYR A 297 -1.35 3.60 1.94
CA TYR A 297 -0.04 4.23 2.16
C TYR A 297 0.17 5.33 1.11
N ALA A 298 -0.18 6.55 1.45
CA ALA A 298 -0.06 7.70 0.55
C ALA A 298 1.31 8.37 0.71
N TRP A 299 2.37 7.73 0.25
CA TRP A 299 3.70 8.33 0.18
C TRP A 299 3.94 9.09 -1.14
N GLY A 300 3.18 8.78 -2.19
CA GLY A 300 3.01 9.57 -3.40
C GLY A 300 1.78 10.47 -3.29
N PHE A 301 1.15 10.80 -4.41
CA PHE A 301 0.00 11.71 -4.45
C PHE A 301 -1.28 11.06 -4.94
N ILE A 302 -2.39 11.52 -4.38
CA ILE A 302 -3.75 11.28 -4.88
C ILE A 302 -4.37 12.65 -5.10
N SER A 303 -4.74 12.99 -6.34
CA SER A 303 -5.37 14.27 -6.65
C SER A 303 -6.49 14.14 -7.69
N GLY A 304 -7.20 15.21 -7.92
CA GLY A 304 -8.33 15.31 -8.86
C GLY A 304 -9.65 15.64 -8.17
N SER A 305 -10.76 15.16 -8.74
CA SER A 305 -12.11 15.48 -8.26
C SER A 305 -12.86 14.27 -7.64
N GLY A 306 -12.16 13.16 -7.42
CA GLY A 306 -12.69 11.99 -6.71
C GLY A 306 -12.70 12.15 -5.19
N SER A 307 -12.84 11.05 -4.46
CA SER A 307 -12.83 11.04 -3.00
C SER A 307 -12.23 9.77 -2.41
N VAL A 308 -11.71 9.88 -1.19
CA VAL A 308 -11.22 8.76 -0.39
C VAL A 308 -12.08 8.62 0.87
N LEU A 309 -12.54 7.40 1.15
CA LEU A 309 -13.27 7.04 2.36
C LEU A 309 -12.50 5.97 3.13
N ALA A 310 -12.24 6.22 4.41
CA ALA A 310 -11.75 5.22 5.35
C ALA A 310 -12.88 4.80 6.29
N GLU A 311 -13.26 3.53 6.22
CA GLU A 311 -14.27 2.95 7.12
C GLU A 311 -13.65 2.58 8.48
N SER A 312 -14.50 2.23 9.43
CA SER A 312 -14.07 1.74 10.75
C SER A 312 -13.08 0.58 10.61
N GLY A 313 -11.94 0.66 11.31
CA GLY A 313 -10.86 -0.33 11.24
C GLY A 313 -9.91 -0.19 10.03
N ALA A 314 -10.16 0.74 9.12
CA ALA A 314 -9.23 1.10 8.06
C ALA A 314 -8.06 1.93 8.61
N THR A 315 -6.92 1.92 7.92
CA THR A 315 -5.79 2.80 8.25
C THR A 315 -5.31 3.56 7.00
N VAL A 316 -5.25 4.87 7.13
CA VAL A 316 -4.69 5.77 6.12
C VAL A 316 -3.39 6.35 6.64
N TYR A 317 -2.33 6.22 5.86
CA TYR A 317 -1.03 6.82 6.15
C TYR A 317 -0.83 8.00 5.21
N GLU A 318 -0.55 9.15 5.80
CA GLU A 318 -0.35 10.38 5.06
C GLU A 318 0.95 11.05 5.44
N PHE A 319 1.41 11.89 4.55
CA PHE A 319 2.53 12.77 4.79
C PHE A 319 2.09 14.22 4.68
N TYR A 320 2.36 15.00 5.74
CA TYR A 320 2.19 16.44 5.73
C TYR A 320 3.55 17.10 5.68
N GLN A 321 3.72 17.99 4.75
CA GLN A 321 4.92 18.78 4.67
C GLN A 321 4.59 20.24 4.84
N ILE A 322 5.22 20.87 5.81
CA ILE A 322 5.24 22.31 5.90
C ILE A 322 6.35 22.81 4.99
N ALA A 323 5.94 23.47 3.96
CA ALA A 323 6.86 24.03 3.01
C ALA A 323 6.68 25.53 2.93
N ASP A 324 7.71 26.10 2.79
CA ASP A 324 8.18 27.42 2.40
C ASP A 324 8.83 28.18 3.57
N PHE A 325 10.12 28.05 3.56
CA PHE A 325 10.98 28.97 4.26
C PHE A 325 11.42 30.01 3.24
N ARG A 326 10.60 31.03 2.99
CA ARG A 326 11.02 32.15 2.17
C ARG A 326 11.99 32.99 2.95
N GLY A 327 13.25 32.88 2.63
CA GLY A 327 13.93 33.94 2.92
C GLY A 327 15.32 34.07 3.19
N GLY A 328 16.01 34.91 2.99
CA GLY A 328 17.28 35.44 3.41
C GLY A 328 18.47 34.53 3.18
N SER A 329 19.56 35.06 2.73
CA SER A 329 20.80 34.31 2.53
C SER A 329 21.15 33.47 3.78
N ALA A 330 21.44 32.24 3.54
CA ALA A 330 21.71 31.19 4.53
C ALA A 330 22.87 31.47 5.51
N SER A 331 23.46 32.66 5.49
CA SER A 331 24.72 32.90 6.20
C SER A 331 24.63 33.73 7.46
N SER A 332 23.55 34.42 7.76
CA SER A 332 23.60 35.29 8.91
C SER A 332 22.34 35.47 9.77
N ASN A 333 21.15 35.10 9.31
CA ASN A 333 19.95 35.39 10.06
C ASN A 333 18.86 34.32 9.87
N MET A 334 19.11 33.16 10.43
CA MET A 334 18.08 32.11 10.46
C MET A 334 16.89 32.48 11.35
N GLY A 335 17.05 33.43 12.23
CA GLY A 335 15.99 34.02 12.99
C GLY A 335 14.89 34.65 12.16
N ASN A 336 15.23 35.19 10.99
CA ASN A 336 14.31 35.96 10.18
C ASN A 336 13.66 35.18 9.04
N SER A 337 14.08 33.95 8.82
CA SER A 337 13.64 33.19 7.64
C SER A 337 12.92 31.92 7.97
N VAL A 338 12.85 31.54 9.23
CA VAL A 338 12.35 30.22 9.60
C VAL A 338 10.84 30.23 9.82
N PHE A 339 10.27 31.38 10.07
CA PHE A 339 8.87 31.46 10.39
C PHE A 339 8.30 32.83 10.01
N PRO A 340 7.80 33.05 8.89
CA PRO A 340 6.38 33.14 8.82
C PRO A 340 5.90 31.85 8.24
N PHE A 341 5.15 31.19 8.97
CA PHE A 341 4.36 30.08 8.67
C PHE A 341 3.96 30.13 7.24
N SER A 342 4.60 29.29 6.48
CA SER A 342 4.42 29.34 5.09
C SER A 342 3.00 28.95 4.74
N GLN A 343 2.61 29.54 3.69
CA GLN A 343 1.32 29.43 3.08
C GLN A 343 1.06 28.06 2.44
N TYR A 344 1.98 27.11 2.57
CA TYR A 344 1.89 25.86 1.85
C TYR A 344 1.91 24.66 2.81
N PHE A 345 0.71 24.19 3.07
CA PHE A 345 0.50 22.90 3.67
C PHE A 345 0.32 21.89 2.53
N VAL A 346 1.29 21.03 2.34
CA VAL A 346 1.23 19.99 1.32
C VAL A 346 0.79 18.70 1.97
N GLN A 347 -0.30 18.15 1.50
CA GLN A 347 -0.80 16.84 1.86
C GLN A 347 -0.73 15.91 0.65
N ASN A 348 -0.53 14.64 0.89
CA ASN A 348 -0.43 13.66 -0.19
C ASN A 348 -1.78 13.25 -0.76
N ILE A 349 -2.84 13.38 0.01
CA ILE A 349 -4.20 13.16 -0.45
C ILE A 349 -4.84 14.54 -0.65
N GLU A 350 -4.87 14.98 -1.89
CA GLU A 350 -5.39 16.29 -2.32
C GLU A 350 -6.89 16.26 -2.66
N VAL A 351 -7.52 15.09 -2.61
CA VAL A 351 -8.97 14.92 -2.75
C VAL A 351 -9.63 14.85 -1.37
N PRO A 352 -10.95 15.07 -1.25
CA PRO A 352 -11.67 14.88 0.01
C PRO A 352 -11.40 13.52 0.63
N LEU A 353 -10.84 13.51 1.85
CA LEU A 353 -10.62 12.32 2.67
C LEU A 353 -11.62 12.30 3.81
N THR A 354 -12.49 11.31 3.84
CA THR A 354 -13.45 11.09 4.94
C THR A 354 -12.99 9.92 5.80
N LEU A 355 -12.89 10.16 7.09
CA LEU A 355 -12.62 9.15 8.12
C LEU A 355 -13.90 8.89 8.91
N ASN A 356 -14.41 7.67 8.88
CA ASN A 356 -15.51 7.25 9.75
C ASN A 356 -15.01 6.94 11.17
N ALA A 357 -15.92 6.90 12.12
CA ALA A 357 -15.60 6.50 13.49
C ALA A 357 -14.89 5.13 13.51
N GLY A 358 -13.75 5.04 14.22
CA GLY A 358 -12.92 3.85 14.28
C GLY A 358 -11.94 3.68 13.11
N ALA A 359 -11.93 4.57 12.13
CA ALA A 359 -10.82 4.66 11.17
C ALA A 359 -9.58 5.25 11.84
N ASN A 360 -8.41 4.83 11.37
CA ASN A 360 -7.13 5.34 11.84
C ASN A 360 -6.47 6.17 10.74
N GLU A 361 -6.10 7.39 11.08
CA GLU A 361 -5.21 8.22 10.26
C GLU A 361 -3.84 8.27 10.93
N LYS A 362 -2.79 7.99 10.19
CA LYS A 362 -1.41 8.07 10.65
C LYS A 362 -0.68 9.11 9.85
N VAL A 363 -0.41 10.23 10.50
CA VAL A 363 0.22 11.38 9.86
C VAL A 363 1.70 11.44 10.22
N TYR A 364 2.52 11.51 9.20
CA TYR A 364 3.95 11.80 9.31
C TYR A 364 4.18 13.23 8.84
N SER A 365 5.04 13.96 9.52
CA SER A 365 5.39 15.31 9.13
C SER A 365 6.86 15.42 8.79
N GLY A 366 7.17 16.21 7.77
CA GLY A 366 8.53 16.64 7.46
C GLY A 366 8.59 18.15 7.49
N VAL A 367 9.65 18.68 8.08
CA VAL A 367 9.97 20.09 8.03
C VAL A 367 11.19 20.27 7.16
N TYR A 368 11.06 21.13 6.17
CA TYR A 368 12.17 21.51 5.31
C TYR A 368 12.94 22.65 5.96
N ALA A 369 14.24 22.48 6.17
CA ALA A 369 15.12 23.52 6.67
C ALA A 369 16.23 23.84 5.66
N MET A 370 16.41 25.11 5.33
CA MET A 370 17.37 25.60 4.31
C MET A 370 18.84 25.62 4.77
N SER A 371 19.19 25.10 5.92
CA SER A 371 20.56 25.17 6.42
C SER A 371 21.20 23.81 6.58
N THR A 372 22.48 23.72 6.25
CA THR A 372 23.32 22.55 6.48
C THR A 372 23.49 22.19 7.97
N THR A 373 23.07 23.05 8.86
CA THR A 373 23.18 22.90 10.31
C THR A 373 21.93 22.25 10.93
N TYR A 374 20.85 22.08 10.20
CA TYR A 374 19.61 21.52 10.71
C TYR A 374 19.34 20.15 10.12
N THR A 375 18.97 19.23 10.99
CA THR A 375 18.51 17.92 10.60
C THR A 375 16.99 17.98 10.47
N THR A 376 16.48 17.78 9.26
CA THR A 376 15.05 17.54 9.07
C THR A 376 14.72 16.16 9.59
N SER A 377 13.82 16.06 10.52
CA SER A 377 13.29 14.77 10.97
C SER A 377 11.84 14.61 10.50
N ILE A 378 11.52 13.41 10.07
CA ILE A 378 10.14 13.01 9.82
C ILE A 378 9.57 12.58 11.16
N ASN A 379 8.56 13.28 11.64
CA ASN A 379 7.93 13.00 12.90
C ASN A 379 6.52 12.47 12.71
N PHE A 380 6.17 11.51 13.52
CA PHE A 380 4.82 10.98 13.59
C PHE A 380 3.96 11.90 14.49
N ILE A 381 2.89 12.45 13.93
CA ILE A 381 2.01 13.39 14.66
C ILE A 381 1.09 12.64 15.63
N GLY A 382 0.69 11.43 15.32
CA GLY A 382 -0.14 10.62 16.20
C GLY A 382 -0.77 9.42 15.51
N ASN A 383 -1.29 8.47 16.31
CA ASN A 383 -1.92 7.26 15.80
C ASN A 383 -3.27 7.52 15.11
N ASN A 384 -3.88 8.67 15.37
CA ASN A 384 -5.21 9.03 14.89
C ASN A 384 -5.21 10.39 14.17
N GLY A 385 -4.08 10.77 13.55
CA GLY A 385 -3.97 12.03 12.83
C GLY A 385 -4.28 13.28 13.68
N MET A 386 -4.87 14.30 13.05
CA MET A 386 -5.26 15.53 13.75
C MET A 386 -6.54 15.35 14.57
N PHE A 387 -7.45 14.52 14.11
CA PHE A 387 -8.71 14.25 14.80
C PHE A 387 -8.88 12.74 15.03
N LYS A 388 -9.29 12.37 16.23
CA LYS A 388 -9.80 11.04 16.54
C LYS A 388 -11.32 11.07 16.46
N VAL A 389 -11.90 10.39 15.48
CA VAL A 389 -13.35 10.32 15.31
C VAL A 389 -13.93 9.28 16.25
N GLU A 390 -14.78 9.74 17.19
CA GLU A 390 -15.44 8.86 18.17
C GLU A 390 -16.80 8.37 17.68
N SER A 391 -17.53 9.22 16.96
CA SER A 391 -18.77 8.85 16.28
C SER A 391 -19.00 9.75 15.07
N GLY A 392 -19.69 9.23 14.05
CA GLY A 392 -19.91 9.95 12.79
C GLY A 392 -18.66 9.95 11.91
N SER A 393 -18.30 11.10 11.37
CA SER A 393 -17.19 11.24 10.43
C SER A 393 -16.44 12.56 10.58
N PHE A 394 -15.20 12.54 10.11
CA PHE A 394 -14.36 13.70 9.88
C PHE A 394 -13.95 13.72 8.41
N THR A 395 -14.09 14.85 7.75
CA THR A 395 -13.65 15.04 6.36
C THR A 395 -12.60 16.14 6.31
N LYS A 396 -11.52 15.86 5.62
CA LYS A 396 -10.48 16.82 5.27
C LYS A 396 -10.57 17.09 3.77
N ASP A 397 -10.58 18.35 3.40
CA ASP A 397 -10.66 18.80 2.01
C ASP A 397 -9.81 20.05 1.80
N TYR A 398 -9.47 20.36 0.57
CA TYR A 398 -8.75 21.59 0.23
C TYR A 398 -9.59 22.43 -0.73
N ASP A 399 -9.92 23.62 -0.30
CA ASP A 399 -10.63 24.61 -1.12
C ASP A 399 -9.62 25.46 -1.91
N GLU A 400 -9.41 25.10 -3.17
CA GLU A 400 -8.51 25.83 -4.07
C GLU A 400 -8.89 27.31 -4.27
N LYS A 401 -10.18 27.67 -4.11
CA LYS A 401 -10.66 29.03 -4.33
C LYS A 401 -10.25 29.97 -3.21
N THR A 402 -10.21 29.44 -2.02
CA THR A 402 -9.87 30.20 -0.80
C THR A 402 -8.46 29.90 -0.31
N ASP A 403 -7.76 28.95 -0.93
CA ASP A 403 -6.45 28.43 -0.50
C ASP A 403 -6.49 27.95 0.95
N ARG A 404 -7.57 27.22 1.32
CA ARG A 404 -7.81 26.79 2.69
C ARG A 404 -7.93 25.30 2.81
N LEU A 405 -7.32 24.76 3.84
CA LEU A 405 -7.59 23.39 4.29
C LEU A 405 -8.86 23.39 5.14
N VAL A 406 -9.86 22.62 4.72
CA VAL A 406 -11.17 22.59 5.34
C VAL A 406 -11.37 21.28 6.09
N PHE A 407 -11.56 21.36 7.39
CA PHE A 407 -11.93 20.22 8.23
C PHE A 407 -13.41 20.28 8.56
N THR A 408 -14.13 19.19 8.32
CA THR A 408 -15.55 19.09 8.64
C THR A 408 -15.81 17.90 9.57
N VAL A 409 -16.38 18.20 10.73
CA VAL A 409 -16.73 17.18 11.73
C VAL A 409 -18.25 17.01 11.77
N ASN A 410 -18.69 15.77 11.55
CA ASN A 410 -20.08 15.34 11.68
C ASN A 410 -20.16 14.27 12.77
N GLY A 411 -20.41 14.66 14.01
CA GLY A 411 -20.48 13.75 15.15
C GLY A 411 -19.56 14.16 16.31
N LYS A 412 -18.94 13.19 16.95
CA LYS A 412 -18.00 13.44 18.06
C LYS A 412 -16.58 13.15 17.63
N ALA A 413 -15.69 14.10 17.87
CA ALA A 413 -14.28 13.94 17.60
C ALA A 413 -13.43 14.59 18.70
N ALA A 414 -12.27 14.01 18.95
CA ALA A 414 -11.23 14.62 19.78
C ALA A 414 -10.15 15.22 18.87
N LEU A 415 -9.79 16.45 19.10
CA LEU A 415 -8.67 17.11 18.45
C LEU A 415 -7.37 16.65 19.10
N ASN A 416 -6.53 15.95 18.36
CA ASN A 416 -5.26 15.44 18.83
C ASN A 416 -4.17 16.52 18.80
N THR A 417 -3.99 17.18 17.65
CA THR A 417 -3.02 18.28 17.52
C THR A 417 -3.33 19.14 16.29
N LEU A 418 -3.10 20.43 16.40
CA LEU A 418 -3.00 21.37 15.29
C LEU A 418 -1.60 21.98 15.21
N SER A 419 -0.64 21.42 15.91
CA SER A 419 0.74 21.86 15.87
C SER A 419 1.68 20.71 15.54
N LEU A 420 2.75 21.02 14.83
CA LEU A 420 3.82 20.08 14.52
C LEU A 420 4.94 20.25 15.56
N LYS A 421 5.35 19.14 16.14
CA LYS A 421 6.48 19.10 17.04
C LYS A 421 7.75 18.75 16.30
N LEU A 422 8.67 19.70 16.19
CA LEU A 422 9.99 19.45 15.63
C LEU A 422 10.86 18.68 16.61
N ALA A 423 11.21 17.44 16.29
CA ALA A 423 11.93 16.56 17.21
C ALA A 423 13.43 16.89 17.35
N SER A 424 14.03 17.64 16.46
CA SER A 424 15.43 18.06 16.62
C SER A 424 15.81 19.20 15.68
N MET A 425 15.66 20.41 16.13
CA MET A 425 16.57 21.44 15.66
C MET A 425 17.79 21.44 16.59
N SER A 426 18.99 21.37 16.05
CA SER A 426 20.22 21.36 16.85
C SER A 426 20.61 22.72 17.42
N VAL A 427 19.63 23.59 17.63
CA VAL A 427 19.81 24.83 18.35
C VAL A 427 19.42 24.59 19.79
N ASN A 428 20.41 24.35 20.63
CA ASN A 428 20.27 24.16 22.08
C ASN A 428 19.37 22.99 22.52
N SER A 429 19.21 21.96 21.70
CA SER A 429 18.43 20.75 22.03
C SER A 429 16.95 21.00 22.38
N ALA A 430 16.41 22.15 22.06
CA ALA A 430 15.00 22.48 22.32
C ALA A 430 14.11 21.96 21.19
N SER A 431 12.96 21.42 21.56
CA SER A 431 11.88 21.06 20.63
C SER A 431 10.94 22.24 20.46
N TYR A 432 10.54 22.52 19.23
CA TYR A 432 9.59 23.61 18.92
C TYR A 432 8.29 23.04 18.39
N GLU A 433 7.17 23.57 18.84
CA GLU A 433 5.86 23.32 18.27
C GLU A 433 5.56 24.39 17.24
N LEU A 434 5.19 23.95 16.05
CA LEU A 434 4.83 24.83 14.94
C LEU A 434 3.35 24.70 14.67
N PRO A 435 2.59 25.79 14.60
CA PRO A 435 1.23 25.75 14.10
C PRO A 435 1.21 25.27 12.65
N ILE A 436 0.19 24.51 12.27
CA ILE A 436 0.18 23.85 10.97
C ILE A 436 0.00 24.85 9.85
N THR A 437 -0.94 25.73 9.91
CA THR A 437 -1.11 26.82 8.93
C THR A 437 -2.06 27.91 9.43
N ASN A 438 -2.07 29.08 8.77
CA ASN A 438 -3.04 30.12 9.00
C ASN A 438 -4.32 29.99 8.15
N ASN A 439 -4.30 29.15 7.11
CA ASN A 439 -5.43 28.99 6.19
C ASN A 439 -6.20 27.70 6.47
N ILE A 440 -6.74 27.57 7.68
CA ILE A 440 -7.56 26.43 8.09
C ILE A 440 -8.97 26.89 8.43
N THR A 441 -9.95 26.14 7.96
CA THR A 441 -11.34 26.25 8.40
C THR A 441 -11.74 24.97 9.10
N ILE A 442 -12.27 25.05 10.30
CA ILE A 442 -12.81 23.93 11.08
C ILE A 442 -14.32 24.09 11.15
N ASN A 443 -15.05 23.24 10.48
CA ASN A 443 -16.51 23.20 10.48
C ASN A 443 -17.00 22.09 11.42
N ILE A 444 -17.68 22.43 12.49
CA ILE A 444 -18.35 21.48 13.38
C ILE A 444 -19.83 21.49 13.02
N GLN A 445 -20.22 20.56 12.13
CA GLN A 445 -21.58 20.51 11.56
C GLN A 445 -22.59 19.84 12.51
N SER A 446 -22.13 18.88 13.30
CA SER A 446 -22.96 18.23 14.31
C SER A 446 -22.11 17.64 15.43
N GLY A 447 -22.73 17.35 16.58
CA GLY A 447 -22.05 16.73 17.71
C GLY A 447 -21.12 17.66 18.47
N ASN A 448 -19.93 17.17 18.84
CA ASN A 448 -18.99 17.95 19.64
C ASN A 448 -17.54 17.62 19.31
N VAL A 449 -16.71 18.63 19.19
CA VAL A 449 -15.25 18.50 19.15
C VAL A 449 -14.69 18.75 20.55
N THR A 450 -13.92 17.81 21.07
CA THR A 450 -13.22 17.95 22.34
C THR A 450 -11.74 18.23 22.10
N ILE A 451 -11.25 19.33 22.63
CA ILE A 451 -9.82 19.64 22.65
C ILE A 451 -9.26 19.12 23.97
N ASN A 452 -8.54 18.01 23.88
CA ASN A 452 -7.94 17.30 25.03
C ASN A 452 -6.41 17.42 25.10
N GLN A 453 -5.85 18.28 24.27
CA GLN A 453 -4.42 18.63 24.24
C GLN A 453 -4.27 20.16 24.13
N ASP A 454 -3.11 20.66 24.53
CA ASP A 454 -2.77 22.05 24.21
C ASP A 454 -2.70 22.22 22.70
N ALA A 455 -3.32 23.25 22.18
CA ALA A 455 -3.37 23.55 20.75
C ALA A 455 -2.94 24.99 20.49
N ALA A 456 -2.25 25.19 19.38
CA ALA A 456 -1.88 26.51 18.88
C ALA A 456 -2.53 26.73 17.51
N LEU A 457 -3.31 27.80 17.40
CA LEU A 457 -3.95 28.24 16.18
C LEU A 457 -3.26 29.51 15.68
N LEU A 458 -3.05 29.61 14.38
CA LEU A 458 -2.62 30.87 13.79
C LEU A 458 -3.78 31.85 13.62
N ALA A 459 -3.48 33.12 13.60
CA ALA A 459 -4.42 34.15 13.13
C ALA A 459 -4.91 33.76 11.73
N GLY A 460 -6.20 33.85 11.48
CA GLY A 460 -6.82 33.40 10.23
C GLY A 460 -7.38 31.99 10.22
N VAL A 461 -7.20 31.20 11.29
CA VAL A 461 -7.97 29.96 11.47
C VAL A 461 -9.42 30.32 11.75
N GLU A 462 -10.33 29.75 10.98
CA GLU A 462 -11.77 29.91 11.18
C GLU A 462 -12.36 28.67 11.85
N VAL A 463 -13.18 28.88 12.88
CA VAL A 463 -13.94 27.81 13.53
C VAL A 463 -15.42 28.12 13.42
N ASN A 464 -16.13 27.30 12.66
CA ASN A 464 -17.57 27.42 12.46
C ASN A 464 -18.30 26.32 13.22
N ILE A 465 -19.18 26.69 14.13
CA ILE A 465 -19.99 25.75 14.90
C ILE A 465 -21.44 25.88 14.45
N ALA A 466 -22.00 24.79 13.90
CA ALA A 466 -23.40 24.75 13.49
C ALA A 466 -24.36 24.76 14.70
N GLU A 467 -25.65 25.03 14.45
CA GLU A 467 -26.69 24.95 15.48
C GLU A 467 -26.76 23.54 16.08
N GLY A 468 -26.76 23.43 17.38
CA GLY A 468 -26.76 22.15 18.11
C GLY A 468 -25.41 21.44 18.20
N ALA A 469 -24.38 21.96 17.53
CA ALA A 469 -23.01 21.47 17.65
C ALA A 469 -22.23 22.22 18.74
N GLY A 470 -21.07 21.71 19.13
CA GLY A 470 -20.25 22.32 20.19
C GLY A 470 -18.76 22.03 20.07
N LEU A 471 -17.99 22.86 20.79
CA LEU A 471 -16.56 22.70 21.01
C LEU A 471 -16.32 22.73 22.51
N THR A 472 -15.56 21.79 23.04
CA THR A 472 -15.23 21.71 24.46
C THR A 472 -13.73 21.65 24.67
N VAL A 473 -13.20 22.43 25.59
CA VAL A 473 -11.78 22.37 25.97
C VAL A 473 -11.68 21.65 27.32
N ALA A 474 -10.81 20.67 27.42
CA ALA A 474 -10.55 19.96 28.68
C ALA A 474 -10.03 20.91 29.76
N ASN A 475 -10.27 20.58 31.05
CA ASN A 475 -10.02 21.47 32.19
C ASN A 475 -8.57 21.94 32.35
N ASP A 476 -7.63 21.15 31.89
CA ASP A 476 -6.18 21.37 32.00
C ASP A 476 -5.52 21.75 30.68
N LYS A 477 -6.30 22.05 29.65
CA LYS A 477 -5.80 22.33 28.30
C LYS A 477 -6.09 23.76 27.87
N ASN A 478 -5.20 24.29 27.03
CA ASN A 478 -5.28 25.64 26.51
C ASN A 478 -5.30 25.60 24.98
N VAL A 479 -6.08 26.49 24.39
CA VAL A 479 -6.03 26.80 22.99
C VAL A 479 -5.55 28.24 22.84
N TYR A 480 -4.40 28.38 22.20
CA TYR A 480 -3.76 29.69 22.03
C TYR A 480 -3.95 30.16 20.59
N ILE A 481 -4.17 31.47 20.43
CA ILE A 481 -4.04 32.15 19.14
C ILE A 481 -2.62 32.70 19.04
N TYR A 482 -2.04 32.47 17.91
CA TYR A 482 -0.77 32.99 17.51
C TYR A 482 -0.98 34.17 16.56
N ASP A 483 -0.44 35.34 16.89
CA ASP A 483 -0.55 36.53 16.04
C ASP A 483 0.65 36.68 15.13
N SER A 484 0.37 36.69 13.82
CA SER A 484 1.41 36.90 12.81
C SER A 484 2.02 38.29 12.82
N ASP A 485 1.30 39.29 13.34
CA ASP A 485 1.76 40.69 13.36
C ASP A 485 2.84 40.93 14.41
N GLU A 486 2.91 40.11 15.44
CA GLU A 486 4.02 40.12 16.39
C GLU A 486 5.29 39.41 15.92
N TRP A 487 5.20 38.74 14.81
CA TRP A 487 6.35 38.10 14.16
C TRP A 487 7.05 39.07 13.22
N ASN A 488 7.79 39.94 13.74
CA ASN A 488 8.78 40.63 12.95
C ASN A 488 10.15 39.99 13.18
N SER A 489 11.03 40.22 12.21
CA SER A 489 12.40 39.72 12.21
C SER A 489 13.20 40.10 13.46
N ASP A 490 12.80 41.15 14.14
CA ASP A 490 13.54 41.74 15.27
C ASP A 490 13.12 41.10 16.62
N ASN A 491 11.97 40.44 16.65
CA ASN A 491 11.43 39.81 17.86
C ASN A 491 11.58 38.30 17.90
N PHE A 492 12.27 37.72 16.92
CA PHE A 492 12.48 36.30 16.91
C PHE A 492 13.45 35.88 18.01
N VAL A 493 12.90 35.38 19.08
CA VAL A 493 13.64 34.72 20.14
C VAL A 493 13.48 33.22 19.91
N TRP A 494 14.59 32.52 19.74
CA TRP A 494 14.61 31.07 19.73
C TRP A 494 14.04 30.57 21.06
N GLY A 495 12.79 30.13 21.04
CA GLY A 495 12.06 29.72 22.21
C GLY A 495 10.65 29.31 21.87
N PRO A 496 9.87 28.81 22.84
CA PRO A 496 8.47 28.55 22.62
C PRO A 496 7.77 29.80 22.09
N CYS A 497 6.92 29.63 21.07
CA CYS A 497 6.14 30.70 20.50
C CYS A 497 5.44 31.52 21.63
N LYS A 498 5.53 32.82 21.59
CA LYS A 498 4.77 33.68 22.48
C LYS A 498 3.34 33.75 21.96
N PHE A 499 2.42 33.09 22.66
CA PHE A 499 1.02 33.15 22.33
C PHE A 499 0.43 34.47 22.81
N LYS A 500 -0.33 35.16 21.94
CA LYS A 500 -0.90 36.46 22.23
C LYS A 500 -2.06 36.37 23.21
N SER A 501 -2.90 35.36 23.08
CA SER A 501 -4.06 35.17 23.92
C SER A 501 -4.54 33.73 23.99
N VAL A 502 -5.31 33.41 25.03
CA VAL A 502 -6.05 32.16 25.11
C VAL A 502 -7.32 32.32 24.28
N ALA A 503 -7.40 31.59 23.13
CA ALA A 503 -8.57 31.62 22.28
C ALA A 503 -9.78 30.97 22.94
N TYR A 504 -9.55 29.77 23.52
CA TYR A 504 -10.56 29.02 24.23
C TYR A 504 -10.04 28.66 25.63
N ALA A 505 -10.80 29.01 26.64
CA ALA A 505 -10.41 28.82 28.05
C ALA A 505 -10.57 27.35 28.49
N PRO A 506 -9.68 26.87 29.38
CA PRO A 506 -9.79 25.54 29.98
C PRO A 506 -11.15 25.28 30.63
N GLY A 507 -11.68 24.07 30.42
CA GLY A 507 -12.93 23.65 31.03
C GLY A 507 -14.19 24.35 30.52
N LYS A 508 -14.09 25.11 29.42
CA LYS A 508 -15.23 25.79 28.80
C LYS A 508 -15.79 25.03 27.62
N ALA A 509 -17.09 25.21 27.42
CA ALA A 509 -17.81 24.75 26.23
C ALA A 509 -18.26 25.96 25.41
N TYR A 510 -18.14 25.78 24.09
CA TYR A 510 -18.46 26.79 23.10
C TYR A 510 -19.50 26.26 22.12
N ASN A 511 -20.36 27.14 21.64
CA ASN A 511 -21.38 26.87 20.64
C ASN A 511 -21.43 28.01 19.62
N ARG A 512 -22.37 27.96 18.67
CA ARG A 512 -22.53 28.97 17.62
C ARG A 512 -22.61 30.43 18.12
N THR A 513 -23.07 30.66 19.37
CA THR A 513 -23.31 32.01 19.89
C THR A 513 -22.14 32.56 20.68
N ASN A 514 -21.23 31.70 21.16
CA ASN A 514 -20.14 32.12 22.03
C ASN A 514 -18.74 31.73 21.56
N ALA A 515 -18.64 31.18 20.34
CA ALA A 515 -17.37 30.71 19.76
C ALA A 515 -16.72 31.75 18.83
N ASP A 516 -17.09 33.01 18.92
CA ASP A 516 -16.55 34.05 18.04
C ASP A 516 -15.03 34.19 18.25
N LEU A 517 -14.26 33.62 17.30
CA LEU A 517 -12.81 33.86 17.19
C LEU A 517 -12.53 35.10 16.35
N LYS A 518 -13.43 36.08 16.38
CA LYS A 518 -13.19 37.33 15.69
C LYS A 518 -12.26 38.21 16.53
N ASP A 519 -11.10 38.43 15.94
CA ASP A 519 -10.00 39.32 16.29
C ASP A 519 -9.04 38.87 17.36
#